data_66ad80b9daf5411f22874898965a1336
#
_entry.id   66ad80b9daf5411f22874898965a1336
#
_cell.length_a   1.000
_cell.length_b   1.000
_cell.length_c   1.000
_cell.angle_alpha   90.00
_cell.angle_beta   90.00
_cell.angle_gamma   90.00
#
_symmetry.space_group_name_H-M   'P 1'
#
loop_
_entity.id
_entity.type
_entity.pdbx_description
1 polymer ?
#
loop_
_entity_poly.entity_id
_entity_poly.type
_entity_poly.pdbx_seq_one_letter_code
_entity_poly.pdbx_strand_id
1 'polypeptide(L)'
;QRQICIRDSLNLKLNHKPLKNVSLDFSARFSKTKINGGGSNDANSSLNTDKRLKYSLLYTPYPVPGISDALNADEEDANSLLINPLISLRDNDTRKERINYNLAGSITWEIIKDLKLKAEVGYDDYRNNADRYYGVTTYYVRNNVDDEDKSKPAISFTRGTRTAFRSTNTLSYDFKKFFKNNKNHLNLLAGQEYIVTRERELRNVVHGFPTEYTADDCINYSTKGNPYEVTNYGYPDDVLFSFFGRANYDFDSKCLF
;
A
#
# COMPACT_ATOMS: atom_id res chain seq x y z
N GLN A 1 5.73 -0.52 23.83
CA GLN A 1 5.40 -1.26 22.58
C GLN A 1 6.58 -1.13 21.62
N ARG A 2 7.14 -2.26 21.15
CA ARG A 2 8.18 -2.24 20.13
C ARG A 2 7.47 -2.13 18.78
N GLN A 3 7.92 -1.20 17.95
CA GLN A 3 7.53 -1.19 16.54
C GLN A 3 8.11 -2.46 15.91
N ILE A 4 7.23 -3.35 15.45
CA ILE A 4 7.61 -4.62 14.84
C ILE A 4 7.06 -4.63 13.40
N CYS A 5 7.95 -4.82 12.46
CA CYS A 5 7.58 -5.08 11.07
C CYS A 5 8.06 -6.48 10.71
N ILE A 6 7.11 -7.36 10.43
CA ILE A 6 7.36 -8.74 9.99
C ILE A 6 6.87 -8.86 8.55
N ARG A 7 7.73 -9.35 7.68
CA ARG A 7 7.37 -9.62 6.28
C ARG A 7 7.72 -11.05 5.91
N ASP A 8 6.69 -11.80 5.55
CA ASP A 8 6.80 -13.13 4.97
C ASP A 8 6.57 -13.03 3.46
N SER A 9 7.37 -13.75 2.68
CA SER A 9 7.21 -13.76 1.24
C SER A 9 7.54 -15.13 0.64
N LEU A 10 6.75 -15.51 -0.37
CA LEU A 10 6.96 -16.68 -1.20
C LEU A 10 7.04 -16.22 -2.66
N ASN A 11 8.01 -16.74 -3.40
CA ASN A 11 8.16 -16.48 -4.83
C ASN A 11 8.38 -17.80 -5.56
N LEU A 12 7.47 -18.11 -6.47
CA LEU A 12 7.52 -19.29 -7.33
C LEU A 12 7.68 -18.81 -8.77
N LYS A 13 8.62 -19.41 -9.50
CA LYS A 13 8.78 -19.22 -10.94
C LYS A 13 8.89 -20.56 -11.62
N LEU A 14 8.14 -20.73 -12.69
CA LEU A 14 8.15 -21.91 -13.53
C LEU A 14 8.34 -21.49 -14.99
N ASN A 15 9.37 -22.04 -15.62
CA ASN A 15 9.62 -21.88 -17.04
C ASN A 15 9.55 -23.26 -17.67
N HIS A 16 8.74 -23.42 -18.70
CA HIS A 16 8.55 -24.70 -19.39
C HIS A 16 8.53 -24.51 -20.90
N LYS A 17 9.18 -25.41 -21.62
CA LYS A 17 9.18 -25.43 -23.08
C LYS A 17 8.58 -26.73 -23.55
N PRO A 18 7.23 -26.81 -23.70
CA PRO A 18 6.55 -28.01 -24.13
C PRO A 18 6.88 -28.39 -25.56
N LEU A 19 7.18 -27.39 -26.40
CA LEU A 19 7.58 -27.56 -27.79
C LEU A 19 8.80 -26.69 -28.12
N LYS A 20 9.51 -26.99 -29.19
CA LYS A 20 10.68 -26.21 -29.62
C LYS A 20 10.37 -24.73 -29.89
N ASN A 21 9.14 -24.46 -30.31
CA ASN A 21 8.65 -23.14 -30.70
C ASN A 21 7.67 -22.52 -29.71
N VAL A 22 7.41 -23.17 -28.56
CA VAL A 22 6.50 -22.66 -27.51
C VAL A 22 7.21 -22.63 -26.17
N SER A 23 7.18 -21.49 -25.49
CA SER A 23 7.63 -21.36 -24.11
C SER A 23 6.50 -20.81 -23.24
N LEU A 24 6.40 -21.34 -22.05
CA LEU A 24 5.46 -20.98 -21.02
C LEU A 24 6.25 -20.46 -19.79
N ASP A 25 5.89 -19.28 -19.35
CA ASP A 25 6.43 -18.72 -18.12
C ASP A 25 5.29 -18.48 -17.14
N PHE A 26 5.49 -18.88 -15.90
CA PHE A 26 4.54 -18.62 -14.81
C PHE A 26 5.30 -18.09 -13.61
N SER A 27 4.76 -17.08 -12.97
CA SER A 27 5.28 -16.58 -11.70
C SER A 27 4.15 -16.31 -10.72
N ALA A 28 4.36 -16.69 -9.47
CA ALA A 28 3.48 -16.40 -8.37
C ALA A 28 4.30 -15.80 -7.23
N ARG A 29 3.87 -14.64 -6.74
CA ARG A 29 4.44 -13.99 -5.56
C ARG A 29 3.35 -13.79 -4.53
N PHE A 30 3.69 -14.12 -3.31
CA PHE A 30 2.90 -13.84 -2.15
C PHE A 30 3.73 -13.04 -1.17
N SER A 31 3.17 -12.01 -0.56
CA SER A 31 3.80 -11.37 0.58
C SER A 31 2.77 -10.94 1.59
N LYS A 32 3.09 -11.16 2.86
CA LYS A 32 2.31 -10.70 4.00
C LYS A 32 3.21 -9.85 4.88
N THR A 33 2.77 -8.63 5.18
CA THR A 33 3.51 -7.71 6.04
C THR A 33 2.62 -7.31 7.20
N LYS A 34 3.10 -7.53 8.42
CA LYS A 34 2.46 -7.04 9.65
C LYS A 34 3.32 -5.93 10.23
N ILE A 35 2.69 -4.79 10.50
CA ILE A 35 3.33 -3.63 11.11
C ILE A 35 2.54 -3.29 12.36
N ASN A 36 3.17 -3.46 13.52
CA ASN A 36 2.62 -3.06 14.80
C ASN A 36 3.46 -1.91 15.33
N GLY A 37 2.82 -0.83 15.72
CA GLY A 37 3.52 0.31 16.31
C GLY A 37 2.80 1.62 16.06
N GLY A 38 3.20 2.63 16.83
CA GLY A 38 2.51 3.90 16.89
C GLY A 38 2.31 4.60 15.55
N GLY A 39 1.17 5.25 15.42
CA GLY A 39 0.86 6.18 14.34
C GLY A 39 1.37 7.60 14.63
N SER A 40 1.19 8.53 13.68
CA SER A 40 1.41 9.95 13.94
C SER A 40 0.26 10.51 14.80
N ASN A 41 0.53 11.54 15.60
CA ASN A 41 -0.49 12.23 16.39
C ASN A 41 -1.44 13.10 15.55
N ASP A 42 -1.12 13.36 14.29
CA ASP A 42 -1.89 14.25 13.44
C ASP A 42 -3.00 13.48 12.71
N ALA A 43 -4.24 13.92 12.89
CA ALA A 43 -5.39 13.42 12.14
C ALA A 43 -5.34 13.86 10.67
N ASN A 44 -4.67 14.95 10.38
CA ASN A 44 -4.46 15.44 9.02
C ASN A 44 -3.21 14.80 8.42
N SER A 45 -3.41 13.88 7.50
CA SER A 45 -2.37 13.16 6.76
C SER A 45 -1.46 14.04 5.89
N SER A 46 -1.76 15.33 5.75
CA SER A 46 -0.93 16.29 5.00
C SER A 46 0.40 16.64 5.70
N LEU A 47 0.53 16.33 6.99
CA LEU A 47 1.77 16.48 7.75
C LEU A 47 2.20 15.13 8.32
N ASN A 48 2.59 14.22 7.46
CA ASN A 48 3.12 12.89 7.80
C ASN A 48 4.42 12.88 8.62
N THR A 49 4.72 13.94 9.30
CA THR A 49 5.89 14.01 10.18
C THR A 49 5.55 13.35 11.50
N ASP A 50 6.17 12.20 11.73
CA ASP A 50 6.16 11.56 13.05
C ASP A 50 6.87 12.48 14.05
N LYS A 51 6.08 13.23 14.81
CA LYS A 51 6.60 14.20 15.78
C LYS A 51 7.11 13.54 17.07
N ARG A 52 7.06 12.21 17.21
CA ARG A 52 7.48 11.49 18.42
C ARG A 52 8.93 11.78 18.79
N LEU A 53 9.81 11.81 17.82
CA LEU A 53 11.21 12.17 18.05
C LEU A 53 11.33 13.61 18.58
N LYS A 54 10.60 14.55 17.97
CA LYS A 54 10.56 15.95 18.43
C LYS A 54 10.09 16.04 19.87
N TYR A 55 8.99 15.37 20.20
CA TYR A 55 8.46 15.37 21.57
C TYR A 55 9.41 14.69 22.57
N SER A 56 10.09 13.61 22.14
CA SER A 56 11.09 12.95 23.00
C SER A 56 12.30 13.84 23.29
N LEU A 57 12.68 14.69 22.35
CA LEU A 57 13.80 15.64 22.55
C LEU A 57 13.41 16.87 23.37
N LEU A 58 12.16 17.30 23.28
CA LEU A 58 11.67 18.49 23.98
C LEU A 58 11.14 18.17 25.39
N TYR A 59 10.80 16.91 25.66
CA TYR A 59 10.27 16.50 26.95
C TYR A 59 11.34 16.56 28.04
N THR A 60 11.00 17.18 29.18
CA THR A 60 11.94 17.30 30.27
C THR A 60 12.17 15.94 30.96
N PRO A 61 13.42 15.55 31.26
CA PRO A 61 13.72 14.28 31.91
C PRO A 61 13.21 14.21 33.35
N TYR A 62 12.93 15.36 33.98
CA TYR A 62 12.39 15.47 35.33
C TYR A 62 10.93 15.93 35.29
N PRO A 63 10.05 15.35 36.10
CA PRO A 63 8.67 15.80 36.20
C PRO A 63 8.64 17.24 36.71
N VAL A 64 7.99 18.12 35.97
CA VAL A 64 7.75 19.51 36.35
C VAL A 64 6.25 19.66 36.62
N PRO A 65 5.82 19.97 37.86
CA PRO A 65 4.42 20.17 38.18
C PRO A 65 3.76 21.19 37.25
N GLY A 66 2.60 20.85 36.69
CA GLY A 66 1.87 21.70 35.74
C GLY A 66 2.35 21.64 34.30
N ILE A 67 3.52 21.07 34.01
CA ILE A 67 4.05 20.94 32.63
C ILE A 67 4.10 19.45 32.20
N SER A 68 4.49 18.55 33.10
CA SER A 68 4.62 17.13 32.80
C SER A 68 3.34 16.33 33.00
N ASP A 69 2.36 16.89 33.71
CA ASP A 69 1.05 16.24 33.96
C ASP A 69 0.06 16.65 32.87
N ALA A 70 0.35 16.29 31.64
CA ALA A 70 -0.36 16.68 30.43
C ALA A 70 -1.81 16.15 30.32
N LEU A 71 -2.42 15.70 31.39
CA LEU A 71 -3.85 15.40 31.49
C LEU A 71 -4.71 16.67 31.59
N ASN A 72 -4.14 17.83 31.91
CA ASN A 72 -4.82 19.12 32.06
C ASN A 72 -4.49 20.08 30.92
N ALA A 73 -4.56 19.60 29.69
CA ALA A 73 -4.31 20.45 28.52
C ALA A 73 -5.56 21.22 28.08
N ASP A 74 -6.08 22.07 28.93
CA ASP A 74 -7.10 23.06 28.59
C ASP A 74 -6.51 24.31 27.92
N GLU A 75 -5.20 24.37 27.74
CA GLU A 75 -4.52 25.52 27.12
C GLU A 75 -3.95 25.14 25.76
N GLU A 76 -4.37 25.85 24.73
CA GLU A 76 -3.88 25.76 23.34
C GLU A 76 -2.40 26.08 23.18
N ASP A 77 -1.68 26.34 24.24
CA ASP A 77 -0.32 26.82 24.24
C ASP A 77 0.76 25.72 24.14
N ALA A 78 1.98 26.14 24.08
CA ALA A 78 3.21 25.36 23.91
C ALA A 78 3.31 24.11 24.81
N ASN A 79 2.53 24.04 25.88
CA ASN A 79 2.41 22.90 26.79
C ASN A 79 1.77 21.65 26.18
N SER A 80 0.92 21.82 25.16
CA SER A 80 0.37 20.70 24.39
C SER A 80 1.45 19.91 23.62
N LEU A 81 2.62 20.51 23.46
CA LEU A 81 3.79 19.92 22.82
C LEU A 81 4.62 19.05 23.79
N LEU A 82 4.34 19.10 25.08
CA LEU A 82 5.13 18.42 26.12
C LEU A 82 4.46 17.15 26.65
N ILE A 83 3.75 16.45 25.77
CA ILE A 83 3.18 15.14 26.13
C ILE A 83 4.30 14.15 26.39
N ASN A 84 4.20 13.42 27.52
CA ASN A 84 5.12 12.35 27.81
C ASN A 84 5.22 11.37 26.64
N PRO A 85 6.42 11.16 26.06
CA PRO A 85 6.59 10.31 24.89
C PRO A 85 6.10 8.87 25.09
N LEU A 86 6.19 8.33 26.31
CA LEU A 86 5.70 6.99 26.63
C LEU A 86 4.18 6.91 26.63
N ILE A 87 3.50 7.95 27.11
CA ILE A 87 2.04 8.03 27.06
C ILE A 87 1.60 8.20 25.62
N SER A 88 2.22 9.12 24.89
CA SER A 88 1.93 9.33 23.46
C SER A 88 2.12 8.05 22.62
N LEU A 89 3.13 7.26 22.94
CA LEU A 89 3.39 5.99 22.26
C LEU A 89 2.30 4.95 22.57
N ARG A 90 1.82 4.91 23.79
CA ARG A 90 0.73 4.00 24.21
C ARG A 90 -0.62 4.41 23.64
N ASP A 91 -0.86 5.71 23.56
CA ASP A 91 -2.12 6.28 23.07
C ASP A 91 -2.24 6.27 21.55
N ASN A 92 -1.16 5.97 20.84
CA ASN A 92 -1.13 5.83 19.40
C ASN A 92 -0.75 4.41 18.99
N ASP A 93 -1.68 3.48 19.04
CA ASP A 93 -1.45 2.13 18.53
C ASP A 93 -2.00 1.99 17.10
N THR A 94 -1.16 1.48 16.21
CA THR A 94 -1.54 1.21 14.82
C THR A 94 -1.10 -0.19 14.46
N ARG A 95 -2.05 -1.00 14.01
CA ARG A 95 -1.84 -2.36 13.54
C ARG A 95 -2.20 -2.43 12.08
N LYS A 96 -1.21 -2.68 11.21
CA LYS A 96 -1.42 -2.79 9.77
C LYS A 96 -1.04 -4.18 9.30
N GLU A 97 -1.93 -4.77 8.51
CA GLU A 97 -1.66 -6.00 7.79
C GLU A 97 -1.82 -5.74 6.30
N ARG A 98 -0.77 -6.03 5.55
CA ARG A 98 -0.78 -5.93 4.09
C ARG A 98 -0.56 -7.31 3.52
N ILE A 99 -1.42 -7.69 2.61
CA ILE A 99 -1.33 -8.94 1.86
C ILE A 99 -1.27 -8.59 0.38
N ASN A 100 -0.33 -9.17 -0.33
CA ASN A 100 -0.18 -8.96 -1.76
C ASN A 100 0.00 -10.31 -2.46
N TYR A 101 -0.87 -10.59 -3.42
CA TYR A 101 -0.76 -11.69 -4.37
C TYR A 101 -0.47 -11.11 -5.75
N ASN A 102 0.56 -11.61 -6.40
CA ASN A 102 0.88 -11.26 -7.77
C ASN A 102 1.04 -12.57 -8.55
N LEU A 103 0.18 -12.79 -9.52
CA LEU A 103 0.21 -13.93 -10.43
C LEU A 103 0.45 -13.42 -11.84
N ALA A 104 1.42 -13.99 -12.54
CA ALA A 104 1.65 -13.68 -13.93
C ALA A 104 1.96 -14.95 -14.73
N GLY A 105 1.37 -15.04 -15.90
CA GLY A 105 1.61 -16.12 -16.84
C GLY A 105 1.83 -15.57 -18.24
N SER A 106 2.74 -16.15 -18.99
CA SER A 106 2.92 -15.81 -20.37
C SER A 106 3.15 -17.05 -21.24
N ILE A 107 2.65 -16.98 -22.46
CA ILE A 107 2.94 -17.93 -23.53
C ILE A 107 3.64 -17.17 -24.65
N THR A 108 4.78 -17.66 -25.06
CA THR A 108 5.49 -17.17 -26.24
C THR A 108 5.51 -18.26 -27.29
N TRP A 109 4.95 -17.98 -28.44
CA TRP A 109 4.87 -18.89 -29.58
C TRP A 109 5.61 -18.31 -30.78
N GLU A 110 6.63 -19.02 -31.25
CA GLU A 110 7.30 -18.73 -32.51
C GLU A 110 6.51 -19.39 -33.65
N ILE A 111 5.62 -18.60 -34.28
CA ILE A 111 4.66 -19.05 -35.32
C ILE A 111 5.44 -19.54 -36.55
N ILE A 112 6.38 -18.73 -36.99
CA ILE A 112 7.36 -19.02 -38.02
C ILE A 112 8.71 -18.49 -37.54
N LYS A 113 9.78 -18.88 -38.16
CA LYS A 113 11.11 -18.40 -37.81
C LYS A 113 11.14 -16.87 -37.81
N ASP A 114 11.64 -16.33 -36.70
CA ASP A 114 11.79 -14.90 -36.43
C ASP A 114 10.46 -14.11 -36.18
N LEU A 115 9.26 -14.75 -36.27
CA LEU A 115 7.98 -14.18 -35.90
C LEU A 115 7.48 -14.79 -34.59
N LYS A 116 7.35 -13.96 -33.55
CA LYS A 116 6.93 -14.39 -32.22
C LYS A 116 5.67 -13.66 -31.78
N LEU A 117 4.71 -14.44 -31.33
CA LEU A 117 3.53 -13.97 -30.61
C LEU A 117 3.74 -14.24 -29.13
N LYS A 118 3.63 -13.23 -28.29
CA LYS A 118 3.61 -13.37 -26.84
C LYS A 118 2.29 -12.87 -26.30
N ALA A 119 1.59 -13.72 -25.57
CA ALA A 119 0.42 -13.35 -24.77
C ALA A 119 0.81 -13.44 -23.28
N GLU A 120 0.53 -12.41 -22.54
CA GLU A 120 0.84 -12.29 -21.12
C GLU A 120 -0.41 -11.87 -20.34
N VAL A 121 -0.68 -12.54 -19.23
CA VAL A 121 -1.74 -12.19 -18.29
C VAL A 121 -1.15 -12.02 -16.91
N GLY A 122 -1.61 -10.99 -16.21
CA GLY A 122 -1.22 -10.69 -14.84
C GLY A 122 -2.44 -10.41 -13.98
N TYR A 123 -2.39 -10.83 -12.73
CA TYR A 123 -3.38 -10.53 -11.71
C TYR A 123 -2.70 -10.14 -10.40
N ASP A 124 -3.05 -8.97 -9.90
CA ASP A 124 -2.59 -8.43 -8.64
C ASP A 124 -3.79 -8.29 -7.68
N ASP A 125 -3.66 -8.79 -6.45
CA ASP A 125 -4.60 -8.57 -5.35
C ASP A 125 -3.82 -7.98 -4.18
N TYR A 126 -4.11 -6.74 -3.85
CA TYR A 126 -3.53 -6.03 -2.73
C TYR A 126 -4.60 -5.72 -1.69
N ARG A 127 -4.37 -6.17 -0.45
CA ARG A 127 -5.24 -5.92 0.69
C ARG A 127 -4.48 -5.17 1.77
N ASN A 128 -5.07 -4.10 2.27
CA ASN A 128 -4.51 -3.28 3.34
C ASN A 128 -5.54 -3.16 4.45
N ASN A 129 -5.28 -3.83 5.56
CA ASN A 129 -6.09 -3.74 6.77
C ASN A 129 -5.33 -2.89 7.79
N ALA A 130 -5.98 -1.90 8.35
CA ALA A 130 -5.41 -1.07 9.40
C ALA A 130 -6.43 -0.88 10.52
N ASP A 131 -6.00 -1.18 11.74
CA ASP A 131 -6.71 -0.89 12.97
C ASP A 131 -5.90 0.15 13.72
N ARG A 132 -6.53 1.25 14.08
CA ARG A 132 -5.87 2.35 14.78
C ARG A 132 -6.63 2.73 16.02
N TYR A 133 -5.91 2.80 17.12
CA TYR A 133 -6.38 3.31 18.39
C TYR A 133 -5.87 4.73 18.60
N TYR A 134 -6.74 5.58 19.09
CA TYR A 134 -6.47 6.95 19.48
C TYR A 134 -6.80 7.10 20.97
N GLY A 135 -5.78 7.18 21.79
CA GLY A 135 -5.93 7.49 23.22
C GLY A 135 -6.20 8.96 23.46
N VAL A 136 -6.51 9.30 24.69
CA VAL A 136 -6.96 10.63 25.12
C VAL A 136 -5.94 11.74 24.90
N THR A 137 -4.64 11.42 24.80
CA THR A 137 -3.58 12.41 24.55
C THR A 137 -3.39 12.72 23.09
N THR A 138 -4.10 12.03 22.17
CA THR A 138 -3.93 12.22 20.75
C THR A 138 -4.61 13.50 20.26
N TYR A 139 -4.01 14.14 19.25
CA TYR A 139 -4.61 15.29 18.60
C TYR A 139 -6.02 14.98 18.07
N TYR A 140 -6.22 13.76 17.53
CA TYR A 140 -7.50 13.33 16.98
C TYR A 140 -8.61 13.43 18.04
N VAL A 141 -8.42 12.83 19.21
CA VAL A 141 -9.42 12.82 20.29
C VAL A 141 -9.69 14.22 20.83
N ARG A 142 -8.67 15.06 20.86
CA ARG A 142 -8.80 16.42 21.41
C ARG A 142 -9.54 17.40 20.47
N ASN A 143 -9.38 17.22 19.16
CA ASN A 143 -9.79 18.25 18.20
C ASN A 143 -10.84 17.79 17.20
N ASN A 144 -11.00 16.47 16.97
CA ASN A 144 -11.86 15.94 15.92
C ASN A 144 -13.00 15.07 16.47
N VAL A 145 -13.22 15.08 17.77
CA VAL A 145 -14.27 14.32 18.44
C VAL A 145 -15.31 15.30 18.96
N ASP A 146 -16.58 14.92 18.92
CA ASP A 146 -17.67 15.71 19.47
C ASP A 146 -17.49 15.98 20.96
N ASP A 147 -18.07 17.06 21.48
CA ASP A 147 -17.88 17.52 22.86
C ASP A 147 -18.25 16.47 23.90
N GLU A 148 -19.23 15.62 23.62
CA GLU A 148 -19.66 14.53 24.52
C GLU A 148 -18.62 13.40 24.65
N ASP A 149 -17.81 13.20 23.62
CA ASP A 149 -16.79 12.14 23.54
C ASP A 149 -15.37 12.67 23.65
N LYS A 150 -15.18 13.97 23.86
CA LYS A 150 -13.88 14.56 24.18
C LYS A 150 -13.26 13.87 25.40
N SER A 151 -11.97 13.62 25.31
CA SER A 151 -11.21 12.90 26.36
C SER A 151 -11.55 11.42 26.53
N LYS A 152 -12.29 10.83 25.59
CA LYS A 152 -12.52 9.38 25.53
C LYS A 152 -11.80 8.78 24.34
N PRO A 153 -11.25 7.55 24.47
CA PRO A 153 -10.58 6.88 23.36
C PRO A 153 -11.46 6.71 22.12
N ALA A 154 -10.81 6.62 20.96
CA ALA A 154 -11.45 6.35 19.71
C ALA A 154 -10.67 5.28 18.90
N ILE A 155 -11.33 4.61 17.98
CA ILE A 155 -10.72 3.66 17.08
C ILE A 155 -11.13 3.94 15.63
N SER A 156 -10.28 3.49 14.70
CA SER A 156 -10.60 3.50 13.28
C SER A 156 -10.18 2.17 12.65
N PHE A 157 -11.12 1.55 11.96
CA PHE A 157 -10.86 0.37 11.13
C PHE A 157 -10.84 0.79 9.66
N THR A 158 -9.78 0.46 8.94
CA THR A 158 -9.70 0.64 7.49
C THR A 158 -9.46 -0.69 6.83
N ARG A 159 -10.26 -1.01 5.81
CA ARG A 159 -10.17 -2.25 5.01
C ARG A 159 -10.14 -1.84 3.55
N GLY A 160 -8.95 -1.85 2.96
CA GLY A 160 -8.74 -1.50 1.56
C GLY A 160 -8.43 -2.74 0.73
N THR A 161 -9.04 -2.84 -0.45
CA THR A 161 -8.73 -3.86 -1.46
C THR A 161 -8.48 -3.19 -2.79
N ARG A 162 -7.41 -3.59 -3.47
CA ARG A 162 -7.11 -3.17 -4.83
C ARG A 162 -6.77 -4.38 -5.65
N THR A 163 -7.52 -4.61 -6.72
CA THR A 163 -7.25 -5.68 -7.68
C THR A 163 -6.90 -5.08 -9.03
N ALA A 164 -5.91 -5.65 -9.71
CA ALA A 164 -5.56 -5.26 -11.06
C ALA A 164 -5.43 -6.51 -11.94
N PHE A 165 -6.12 -6.48 -13.07
CA PHE A 165 -5.97 -7.47 -14.14
C PHE A 165 -5.29 -6.81 -15.32
N ARG A 166 -4.26 -7.47 -15.85
CA ARG A 166 -3.53 -7.02 -17.05
C ARG A 166 -3.50 -8.13 -18.07
N SER A 167 -3.74 -7.78 -19.33
CA SER A 167 -3.54 -8.65 -20.48
C SER A 167 -2.75 -7.89 -21.54
N THR A 168 -1.58 -8.43 -21.91
CA THR A 168 -0.70 -7.81 -22.91
C THR A 168 -0.39 -8.81 -23.98
N ASN A 169 -0.69 -8.46 -25.24
CA ASN A 169 -0.40 -9.27 -26.39
C ASN A 169 0.59 -8.54 -27.28
N THR A 170 1.67 -9.20 -27.67
CA THR A 170 2.70 -8.61 -28.53
C THR A 170 3.05 -9.53 -29.67
N LEU A 171 3.17 -8.96 -30.85
CA LEU A 171 3.68 -9.60 -32.04
C LEU A 171 5.01 -8.96 -32.41
N SER A 172 6.06 -9.74 -32.50
CA SER A 172 7.39 -9.25 -32.87
C SER A 172 7.94 -10.02 -34.05
N TYR A 173 8.54 -9.30 -34.99
CA TYR A 173 9.18 -9.86 -36.15
C TYR A 173 10.59 -9.30 -36.34
N ASP A 174 11.54 -10.21 -36.54
CA ASP A 174 12.94 -9.89 -36.80
C ASP A 174 13.28 -10.08 -38.27
N PHE A 175 13.51 -8.99 -38.99
CA PHE A 175 13.74 -8.95 -40.44
C PHE A 175 15.18 -9.35 -40.88
N LYS A 176 15.91 -10.12 -40.05
CA LYS A 176 17.31 -10.53 -40.37
C LYS A 176 17.49 -11.13 -41.75
N LYS A 177 16.49 -11.84 -42.27
CA LYS A 177 16.58 -12.53 -43.57
C LYS A 177 16.12 -11.69 -44.74
N PHE A 178 15.41 -10.61 -44.50
CA PHE A 178 14.88 -9.77 -45.57
C PHE A 178 15.98 -8.93 -46.23
N PHE A 179 16.97 -8.57 -45.45
CA PHE A 179 18.16 -7.88 -45.94
C PHE A 179 19.23 -8.90 -46.27
N LYS A 180 19.50 -9.12 -47.57
CA LYS A 180 20.58 -10.00 -48.07
C LYS A 180 21.98 -9.62 -47.53
N ASN A 181 22.08 -8.48 -46.89
CA ASN A 181 23.31 -7.95 -46.33
C ASN A 181 23.22 -8.01 -44.78
N ASN A 182 24.16 -8.71 -44.13
CA ASN A 182 24.24 -8.86 -42.66
C ASN A 182 24.43 -7.55 -41.90
N LYS A 183 24.44 -6.41 -42.59
CA LYS A 183 24.65 -5.08 -41.97
C LYS A 183 23.37 -4.40 -41.51
N ASN A 184 22.22 -4.88 -41.95
CA ASN A 184 20.93 -4.27 -41.60
C ASN A 184 20.12 -5.21 -40.73
N HIS A 185 19.72 -4.74 -39.56
CA HIS A 185 18.84 -5.45 -38.63
C HIS A 185 17.62 -4.56 -38.34
N LEU A 186 16.45 -5.05 -38.61
CA LEU A 186 15.20 -4.39 -38.29
C LEU A 186 14.35 -5.32 -37.41
N ASN A 187 13.98 -4.87 -36.23
CA ASN A 187 13.05 -5.56 -35.35
C ASN A 187 11.81 -4.69 -35.18
N LEU A 188 10.65 -5.22 -35.57
CA LEU A 188 9.36 -4.59 -35.37
C LEU A 188 8.61 -5.31 -34.27
N LEU A 189 7.94 -4.53 -33.40
CA LEU A 189 7.05 -5.01 -32.39
C LEU A 189 5.76 -4.19 -32.43
N ALA A 190 4.63 -4.88 -32.45
CA ALA A 190 3.31 -4.30 -32.27
C ALA A 190 2.64 -4.98 -31.08
N GLY A 191 1.93 -4.24 -30.27
CA GLY A 191 1.28 -4.78 -29.08
C GLY A 191 -0.02 -4.07 -28.74
N GLN A 192 -0.78 -4.78 -27.93
CA GLN A 192 -2.03 -4.34 -27.33
C GLN A 192 -1.96 -4.62 -25.84
N GLU A 193 -2.44 -3.69 -25.03
CA GLU A 193 -2.52 -3.83 -23.59
C GLU A 193 -3.92 -3.49 -23.12
N TYR A 194 -4.42 -4.29 -22.17
CA TYR A 194 -5.67 -4.09 -21.46
C TYR A 194 -5.41 -4.21 -19.96
N ILE A 195 -5.75 -3.18 -19.20
CA ILE A 195 -5.60 -3.15 -17.75
C ILE A 195 -6.92 -2.73 -17.15
N VAL A 196 -7.38 -3.45 -16.12
CA VAL A 196 -8.50 -3.05 -15.28
C VAL A 196 -8.04 -3.02 -13.83
N THR A 197 -8.21 -1.88 -13.19
CA THR A 197 -7.94 -1.71 -11.76
C THR A 197 -9.24 -1.41 -11.03
N ARG A 198 -9.47 -2.13 -9.93
CA ARG A 198 -10.61 -1.94 -9.04
C ARG A 198 -10.11 -1.67 -7.64
N GLU A 199 -10.67 -0.65 -7.02
CA GLU A 199 -10.29 -0.26 -5.66
C GLU A 199 -11.54 -0.04 -4.82
N ARG A 200 -11.49 -0.54 -3.58
CA ARG A 200 -12.55 -0.35 -2.57
C ARG A 200 -11.91 -0.12 -1.22
N GLU A 201 -12.48 0.82 -0.48
CA GLU A 201 -12.07 1.08 0.89
C GLU A 201 -13.31 1.18 1.79
N LEU A 202 -13.31 0.42 2.87
CA LEU A 202 -14.25 0.53 3.98
C LEU A 202 -13.52 1.15 5.16
N ARG A 203 -14.05 2.24 5.70
CA ARG A 203 -13.58 2.85 6.93
C ARG A 203 -14.71 2.92 7.93
N ASN A 204 -14.43 2.51 9.15
CA ASN A 204 -15.33 2.59 10.28
C ASN A 204 -14.61 3.29 11.44
N VAL A 205 -15.22 4.34 11.98
CA VAL A 205 -14.69 5.11 13.09
C VAL A 205 -15.69 5.05 14.25
N VAL A 206 -15.19 4.77 15.45
CA VAL A 206 -15.98 4.66 16.67
C VAL A 206 -15.32 5.50 17.75
N HIS A 207 -16.11 6.32 18.42
CA HIS A 207 -15.70 7.23 19.50
C HIS A 207 -16.25 6.80 20.85
N GLY A 208 -15.87 7.51 21.90
CA GLY A 208 -16.55 7.47 23.18
C GLY A 208 -16.38 6.22 24.02
N PHE A 209 -15.23 5.54 23.89
CA PHE A 209 -14.94 4.38 24.74
C PHE A 209 -14.68 4.80 26.19
N PRO A 210 -14.93 3.88 27.17
CA PRO A 210 -14.50 4.10 28.55
C PRO A 210 -13.00 4.40 28.63
N THR A 211 -12.61 5.33 29.48
CA THR A 211 -11.22 5.80 29.60
C THR A 211 -10.25 4.75 30.11
N GLU A 212 -10.76 3.76 30.83
CA GLU A 212 -10.03 2.61 31.35
C GLU A 212 -9.72 1.54 30.27
N TYR A 213 -10.36 1.62 29.09
CA TYR A 213 -10.14 0.65 28.02
C TYR A 213 -8.77 0.82 27.38
N THR A 214 -8.10 -0.29 27.22
CA THR A 214 -6.85 -0.38 26.45
C THR A 214 -7.14 -0.39 24.93
N ALA A 215 -6.10 -0.27 24.13
CA ALA A 215 -6.24 -0.41 22.68
C ALA A 215 -6.85 -1.75 22.28
N ASP A 216 -6.49 -2.84 22.97
CA ASP A 216 -7.03 -4.18 22.72
C ASP A 216 -8.52 -4.25 23.08
N ASP A 217 -8.91 -3.65 24.22
CA ASP A 217 -10.31 -3.62 24.64
C ASP A 217 -11.17 -2.84 23.66
N CYS A 218 -10.73 -1.67 23.22
CA CYS A 218 -11.46 -0.87 22.23
C CYS A 218 -11.61 -1.60 20.90
N ILE A 219 -10.56 -2.28 20.43
CA ILE A 219 -10.61 -3.03 19.16
C ILE A 219 -11.53 -4.25 19.28
N ASN A 220 -11.45 -4.99 20.37
CA ASN A 220 -12.23 -6.23 20.59
C ASN A 220 -13.70 -5.94 20.93
N TYR A 221 -13.97 -4.84 21.61
CA TYR A 221 -15.31 -4.45 22.06
C TYR A 221 -15.80 -3.19 21.37
N SER A 222 -15.62 -3.09 20.06
CA SER A 222 -15.97 -1.90 19.27
C SER A 222 -17.43 -1.45 19.39
N THR A 223 -18.34 -2.36 19.76
CA THR A 223 -19.75 -2.06 20.01
C THR A 223 -20.02 -1.31 21.32
N LYS A 224 -19.01 -1.11 22.16
CA LYS A 224 -19.13 -0.34 23.41
C LYS A 224 -18.89 1.16 23.23
N GLY A 225 -18.39 1.54 22.05
CA GLY A 225 -18.25 2.94 21.68
C GLY A 225 -19.45 3.42 20.85
N ASN A 226 -19.45 4.71 20.56
CA ASN A 226 -20.45 5.38 19.73
C ASN A 226 -20.01 5.35 18.27
N PRO A 227 -20.76 4.73 17.34
CA PRO A 227 -20.46 4.81 15.92
C PRO A 227 -20.44 6.25 15.45
N TYR A 228 -19.33 6.68 14.84
CA TYR A 228 -19.18 8.05 14.34
C TYR A 228 -19.28 8.13 12.83
N GLU A 229 -18.46 7.35 12.12
CA GLU A 229 -18.41 7.38 10.67
C GLU A 229 -18.29 5.97 10.11
N VAL A 230 -19.13 5.65 9.14
CA VAL A 230 -18.97 4.45 8.31
C VAL A 230 -18.98 4.89 6.87
N THR A 231 -17.84 4.78 6.20
CA THR A 231 -17.70 5.11 4.79
C THR A 231 -17.28 3.89 3.99
N ASN A 232 -17.94 3.73 2.85
CA ASN A 232 -17.64 2.67 1.89
C ASN A 232 -17.37 3.34 0.54
N TYR A 233 -16.09 3.44 0.19
CA TYR A 233 -15.66 4.01 -1.07
C TYR A 233 -15.51 2.90 -2.11
N GLY A 234 -16.40 2.88 -3.11
CA GLY A 234 -16.24 2.15 -4.33
C GLY A 234 -15.73 3.09 -5.41
N TYR A 235 -14.46 2.99 -5.73
CA TYR A 235 -13.90 3.78 -6.83
C TYR A 235 -14.39 3.21 -8.16
N PRO A 236 -14.66 4.06 -9.18
CA PRO A 236 -14.94 3.59 -10.53
C PRO A 236 -13.81 2.68 -11.03
N ASP A 237 -14.16 1.66 -11.82
CA ASP A 237 -13.16 0.82 -12.45
C ASP A 237 -12.27 1.70 -13.36
N ASP A 238 -10.97 1.64 -13.13
CA ASP A 238 -9.98 2.28 -14.01
C ASP A 238 -9.61 1.29 -15.11
N VAL A 239 -9.99 1.62 -16.35
CA VAL A 239 -9.81 0.76 -17.51
C VAL A 239 -8.91 1.45 -18.53
N LEU A 240 -7.76 0.83 -18.80
CA LEU A 240 -6.84 1.25 -19.84
C LEU A 240 -6.85 0.22 -20.98
N PHE A 241 -7.08 0.70 -22.18
CA PHE A 241 -6.90 -0.08 -23.40
C PHE A 241 -5.98 0.69 -24.35
N SER A 242 -4.85 0.11 -24.71
CA SER A 242 -3.84 0.78 -25.52
C SER A 242 -3.24 -0.13 -26.57
N PHE A 243 -2.81 0.50 -27.68
CA PHE A 243 -1.96 -0.10 -28.69
C PHE A 243 -0.59 0.58 -28.67
N PHE A 244 0.44 -0.18 -28.91
CA PHE A 244 1.80 0.35 -28.99
C PHE A 244 2.61 -0.35 -30.08
N GLY A 245 3.61 0.35 -30.59
CA GLY A 245 4.54 -0.19 -31.58
C GLY A 245 5.95 0.29 -31.33
N ARG A 246 6.92 -0.53 -31.69
CA ARG A 246 8.33 -0.18 -31.62
C ARG A 246 9.05 -0.73 -32.86
N ALA A 247 9.87 0.11 -33.48
CA ALA A 247 10.80 -0.26 -34.54
C ALA A 247 12.23 -0.01 -34.05
N ASN A 248 13.06 -1.04 -34.07
CA ASN A 248 14.49 -0.91 -33.78
C ASN A 248 15.24 -1.24 -35.05
N TYR A 249 16.03 -0.29 -35.53
CA TYR A 249 16.88 -0.47 -36.70
C TYR A 249 18.35 -0.31 -36.31
N ASP A 250 19.16 -1.28 -36.71
CA ASP A 250 20.60 -1.29 -36.48
C ASP A 250 21.31 -1.44 -37.80
N PHE A 251 22.26 -0.53 -38.07
CA PHE A 251 23.11 -0.55 -39.23
C PHE A 251 24.56 -0.87 -38.86
N ASP A 252 25.05 -2.04 -39.27
CA ASP A 252 26.44 -2.50 -39.11
C ASP A 252 26.95 -2.43 -37.63
N SER A 253 26.01 -2.53 -36.66
CA SER A 253 26.27 -2.32 -35.23
C SER A 253 26.92 -0.97 -34.86
N LYS A 254 26.81 0.03 -35.76
CA LYS A 254 27.38 1.37 -35.58
C LYS A 254 26.34 2.44 -35.29
N CYS A 255 25.13 2.26 -35.80
CA CYS A 255 24.01 3.19 -35.60
C CYS A 255 22.79 2.43 -35.14
N LEU A 256 22.23 2.81 -34.02
CA LEU A 256 21.02 2.25 -33.42
C LEU A 256 19.94 3.34 -33.41
N PHE A 257 18.77 3.08 -34.02
CA PHE A 257 17.63 3.98 -34.09
C PHE A 257 16.38 3.30 -33.54
#